data_f935b3554c7b00e23b506d0cf1af6b07
#
_entry.id   f935b3554c7b00e23b506d0cf1af6b07
#
_cell.length_a   1.000
_cell.length_b   1.000
_cell.length_c   1.000
_cell.angle_alpha   90.00
_cell.angle_beta   90.00
_cell.angle_gamma   90.00
#
_symmetry.space_group_name_H-M   'P 1'
#
loop_
_entity.id
_entity.type
_entity.pdbx_description
1 polymer ?
#
loop_
_entity_poly.entity_id
_entity_poly.type
_entity_poly.pdbx_seq_one_letter_code
_entity_poly.pdbx_strand_id
1 'polypeptide(L)'
;MRVDPIHTKEKSILSKKAVLGTLAAAIALAYGGGTWLAGSKVKSSYEAALDEVPKQTALVRVVERSYERGFFGAVSTVTLELGCAADAALQVPAVKPAAEKDQEEEEETATPFKAVRITFRDTIRHGPFAGGTLAAATIDSELVFDVKGQAKAEQIFGKAKPLTAHTKMAFDGAYTTDLAVAPAGLAEEGKARFAWQGAQLRIETNGARTHVRYDLTMPGLDVGDARTGATLKMGKLTSKADMDKSAGWILATGKTEARLDSLEFAAPKGLGGAAGGEGKAVPAVLLQDIDIVAEATIADGLYASTGTFKGTGKIGDTKIDKFEMSSGGRRIHAAGYKKLADAWMQSSAANGCGKGGGKASQAAMKVLFDQLAPDLKAMAKYSPEIGLDRMLVEIGGKRGEISYTAGMAGVTDEDLQAPGMALLMKRGVLKASARLPMQWLEQIAATGAESGQTPPPEMMAGLVAQGEEKGFVKREGDDVTAQIEYAEGSLKLNGKPLGAPGQ
;
A
#
# COMPACT_ATOMS: atom_id res chain seq x y z
N MET A 1 22.46 15.59 -46.32
CA MET A 1 22.07 16.18 -45.04
C MET A 1 21.97 15.07 -44.01
N ARG A 2 22.98 14.98 -43.14
CA ARG A 2 22.95 14.03 -42.00
C ARG A 2 22.20 14.73 -40.87
N VAL A 3 21.16 14.14 -40.36
CA VAL A 3 20.45 14.58 -39.17
C VAL A 3 21.06 13.82 -38.00
N ASP A 4 21.80 14.55 -37.14
CA ASP A 4 22.34 14.00 -35.89
C ASP A 4 21.21 13.68 -34.92
N PRO A 5 21.24 12.55 -34.19
CA PRO A 5 20.26 12.27 -33.17
C PRO A 5 20.49 13.17 -31.97
N ILE A 6 19.46 13.91 -31.59
CA ILE A 6 19.44 14.73 -30.40
C ILE A 6 19.50 13.78 -29.19
N HIS A 7 20.65 13.69 -28.54
CA HIS A 7 20.77 13.11 -27.20
C HIS A 7 19.96 13.96 -26.22
N THR A 8 18.75 13.61 -25.99
CA THR A 8 18.00 14.04 -24.81
C THR A 8 18.67 13.46 -23.57
N LYS A 9 19.53 14.25 -22.92
CA LYS A 9 19.97 14.00 -21.55
C LYS A 9 18.70 14.00 -20.69
N GLU A 10 18.24 12.81 -20.31
CA GLU A 10 17.32 12.64 -19.19
C GLU A 10 17.96 13.28 -17.96
N LYS A 11 17.62 14.54 -17.70
CA LYS A 11 17.86 15.14 -16.39
C LYS A 11 16.96 14.42 -15.43
N SER A 12 17.57 13.56 -14.63
CA SER A 12 16.97 12.86 -13.50
C SER A 12 16.07 13.83 -12.72
N ILE A 13 14.79 13.79 -13.01
CA ILE A 13 13.76 14.22 -12.09
C ILE A 13 14.04 13.42 -10.83
N LEU A 14 14.31 14.07 -9.71
CA LEU A 14 14.34 13.41 -8.40
C LEU A 14 13.00 12.70 -8.31
N SER A 15 13.02 11.41 -8.62
CA SER A 15 11.80 10.68 -8.88
C SER A 15 10.99 10.72 -7.58
N LYS A 16 9.67 10.84 -7.72
CA LYS A 16 8.70 10.66 -6.62
C LYS A 16 9.08 9.50 -5.70
N LYS A 17 9.80 8.50 -6.24
CA LYS A 17 10.42 7.36 -5.56
C LYS A 17 11.55 7.73 -4.59
N ALA A 18 12.35 8.76 -4.85
CA ALA A 18 13.43 9.17 -3.92
C ALA A 18 12.86 9.88 -2.68
N VAL A 19 11.84 10.72 -2.86
CA VAL A 19 11.17 11.40 -1.73
C VAL A 19 10.35 10.41 -0.89
N LEU A 20 9.62 9.50 -1.54
CA LEU A 20 8.92 8.40 -0.86
C LEU A 20 9.92 7.42 -0.20
N GLY A 21 11.04 7.13 -0.86
CA GLY A 21 12.12 6.32 -0.31
C GLY A 21 12.76 6.96 0.91
N THR A 22 12.98 8.29 0.87
CA THR A 22 13.52 9.05 2.02
C THR A 22 12.54 9.03 3.19
N LEU A 23 11.22 9.18 2.93
CA LEU A 23 10.20 9.10 3.96
C LEU A 23 10.09 7.69 4.56
N ALA A 24 10.09 6.65 3.71
CA ALA A 24 10.07 5.26 4.17
C ALA A 24 11.32 4.88 4.95
N ALA A 25 12.51 5.35 4.53
CA ALA A 25 13.76 5.15 5.25
C ALA A 25 13.78 5.93 6.57
N ALA A 26 13.25 7.13 6.58
CA ALA A 26 13.12 7.93 7.80
C ALA A 26 12.18 7.27 8.81
N ILE A 27 11.07 6.71 8.34
CA ILE A 27 10.14 5.93 9.17
C ILE A 27 10.81 4.64 9.65
N ALA A 28 11.52 3.91 8.79
CA ALA A 28 12.25 2.69 9.17
C ALA A 28 13.38 2.96 10.17
N LEU A 29 14.02 4.14 10.09
CA LEU A 29 15.09 4.53 11.02
C LEU A 29 14.56 5.15 12.31
N ALA A 30 13.52 5.95 12.27
CA ALA A 30 12.81 6.34 13.48
C ALA A 30 12.33 5.10 14.23
N TYR A 31 11.91 4.08 13.49
CA TYR A 31 11.55 2.78 14.00
C TYR A 31 12.76 1.98 14.48
N GLY A 32 13.84 1.92 13.69
CA GLY A 32 15.12 1.30 14.07
C GLY A 32 15.89 2.09 15.13
N GLY A 33 15.93 3.43 14.99
CA GLY A 33 16.58 4.33 15.94
C GLY A 33 15.94 4.29 17.34
N GLY A 34 14.62 4.03 17.38
CA GLY A 34 13.91 3.82 18.63
C GLY A 34 14.30 2.55 19.39
N THR A 35 15.03 1.64 18.77
CA THR A 35 15.50 0.42 19.43
C THR A 35 16.84 0.58 20.16
N TRP A 36 17.39 1.76 20.14
CA TRP A 36 18.68 2.07 20.77
C TRP A 36 18.54 2.25 22.24
N LEU A 37 19.17 1.38 23.08
CA LEU A 37 19.52 1.99 24.33
C LEU A 37 19.48 1.14 25.58
N ALA A 38 20.40 1.21 26.32
CA ALA A 38 20.63 1.48 27.73
C ALA A 38 22.06 1.12 28.16
N GLY A 39 22.86 2.13 28.48
CA GLY A 39 24.13 1.96 29.15
C GLY A 39 25.15 1.08 28.42
N SER A 40 25.76 0.12 29.08
CA SER A 40 26.76 -0.79 28.48
C SER A 40 26.22 -1.73 27.40
N LYS A 41 24.90 -1.85 27.29
CA LYS A 41 24.18 -2.62 26.25
C LYS A 41 23.83 -1.80 25.00
N VAL A 42 24.11 -0.50 24.99
CA VAL A 42 23.76 0.41 23.89
C VAL A 42 24.29 -0.08 22.55
N LYS A 43 25.58 -0.41 22.46
CA LYS A 43 26.20 -0.85 21.21
C LYS A 43 25.55 -2.13 20.68
N SER A 44 25.39 -3.14 21.52
CA SER A 44 24.82 -4.42 21.10
C SER A 44 23.34 -4.29 20.72
N SER A 45 22.58 -3.46 21.43
CA SER A 45 21.17 -3.20 21.10
C SER A 45 21.03 -2.41 19.79
N TYR A 46 21.95 -1.51 19.52
CA TYR A 46 22.01 -0.74 18.28
C TYR A 46 22.37 -1.62 17.08
N GLU A 47 23.42 -2.41 17.21
CA GLU A 47 23.83 -3.36 16.16
C GLU A 47 22.69 -4.36 15.87
N ALA A 48 22.06 -4.89 16.92
CA ALA A 48 20.90 -5.77 16.77
C ALA A 48 19.70 -5.09 16.07
N ALA A 49 19.47 -3.81 16.36
CA ALA A 49 18.40 -3.07 15.68
C ALA A 49 18.70 -2.86 14.18
N LEU A 50 19.94 -2.55 13.84
CA LEU A 50 20.35 -2.44 12.44
C LEU A 50 20.27 -3.78 11.71
N ASP A 51 20.59 -4.88 12.38
CA ASP A 51 20.51 -6.24 11.85
C ASP A 51 19.05 -6.71 11.65
N GLU A 52 18.08 -6.09 12.33
CA GLU A 52 16.64 -6.35 12.13
C GLU A 52 16.05 -5.63 10.89
N VAL A 53 16.64 -4.50 10.46
CA VAL A 53 16.13 -3.73 9.31
C VAL A 53 16.01 -4.57 8.03
N PRO A 54 17.04 -5.32 7.60
CA PRO A 54 16.93 -6.17 6.40
C PRO A 54 15.93 -7.32 6.55
N LYS A 55 15.63 -7.77 7.77
CA LYS A 55 14.67 -8.84 8.02
C LYS A 55 13.22 -8.38 7.86
N GLN A 56 12.98 -7.07 7.99
CA GLN A 56 11.65 -6.49 7.86
C GLN A 56 11.31 -6.09 6.42
N THR A 57 12.31 -5.80 5.62
CA THR A 57 12.12 -5.47 4.20
C THR A 57 13.38 -5.80 3.40
N ALA A 58 13.21 -6.55 2.31
CA ALA A 58 14.30 -6.90 1.40
C ALA A 58 14.80 -5.70 0.57
N LEU A 59 14.08 -4.57 0.62
CA LEU A 59 14.41 -3.34 -0.13
C LEU A 59 15.33 -2.39 0.64
N VAL A 60 15.65 -2.68 1.90
CA VAL A 60 16.52 -1.83 2.73
C VAL A 60 17.68 -2.66 3.25
N ARG A 61 18.89 -2.18 3.06
CA ARG A 61 20.11 -2.82 3.55
C ARG A 61 21.00 -1.82 4.27
N VAL A 62 21.65 -2.28 5.34
CA VAL A 62 22.72 -1.54 5.99
C VAL A 62 24.01 -1.86 5.25
N VAL A 63 24.60 -0.89 4.53
CA VAL A 63 25.82 -1.09 3.72
C VAL A 63 27.09 -0.62 4.42
N GLU A 64 26.96 0.37 5.30
CA GLU A 64 28.06 0.86 6.10
C GLU A 64 27.57 1.20 7.51
N ARG A 65 28.42 0.94 8.50
CA ARG A 65 28.16 1.34 9.89
C ARG A 65 29.46 1.65 10.61
N SER A 66 29.48 2.74 11.36
CA SER A 66 30.52 3.07 12.33
C SER A 66 29.87 3.44 13.66
N TYR A 67 30.59 3.20 14.75
CA TYR A 67 30.15 3.55 16.09
C TYR A 67 31.38 3.96 16.90
N GLU A 68 31.52 5.24 17.14
CA GLU A 68 32.63 5.83 17.90
C GLU A 68 32.14 6.16 19.31
N ARG A 69 32.60 5.38 20.30
CA ARG A 69 32.18 5.54 21.68
C ARG A 69 33.07 6.53 22.41
N GLY A 70 32.48 7.58 22.97
CA GLY A 70 33.05 8.46 23.96
C GLY A 70 32.61 8.10 25.38
N PHE A 71 33.08 8.89 26.36
CA PHE A 71 32.78 8.64 27.78
C PHE A 71 31.30 8.96 28.12
N PHE A 72 30.78 10.08 27.66
CA PHE A 72 29.41 10.53 27.94
C PHE A 72 28.43 10.33 26.80
N GLY A 73 28.88 9.71 25.71
CA GLY A 73 28.03 9.53 24.52
C GLY A 73 28.78 8.77 23.45
N ALA A 74 28.17 8.74 22.28
CA ALA A 74 28.76 8.14 21.07
C ALA A 74 28.33 8.92 19.84
N VAL A 75 29.09 8.80 18.77
CA VAL A 75 28.68 9.20 17.43
C VAL A 75 28.61 7.95 16.56
N SER A 76 27.53 7.79 15.85
CA SER A 76 27.38 6.70 14.90
C SER A 76 27.07 7.24 13.53
N THR A 77 27.57 6.56 12.51
CA THR A 77 27.22 6.82 11.12
C THR A 77 26.74 5.52 10.50
N VAL A 78 25.56 5.58 9.87
CA VAL A 78 24.92 4.43 9.23
C VAL A 78 24.50 4.82 7.82
N THR A 79 24.94 4.03 6.84
CA THR A 79 24.48 4.18 5.46
C THR A 79 23.52 3.03 5.15
N LEU A 80 22.31 3.42 4.80
CA LEU A 80 21.28 2.53 4.26
C LEU A 80 21.26 2.61 2.75
N GLU A 81 21.09 1.47 2.12
CA GLU A 81 20.81 1.37 0.71
C GLU A 81 19.36 0.93 0.51
N LEU A 82 18.59 1.76 -0.20
CA LEU A 82 17.18 1.56 -0.51
C LEU A 82 17.05 1.17 -1.97
N GLY A 83 16.34 0.08 -2.23
CA GLY A 83 16.09 -0.41 -3.59
C GLY A 83 16.86 -1.70 -3.88
N CYS A 84 16.95 -2.02 -5.16
CA CYS A 84 17.54 -3.26 -5.64
C CYS A 84 19.05 -3.13 -5.74
N ALA A 85 19.79 -3.97 -5.05
CA ALA A 85 21.25 -4.04 -5.25
C ALA A 85 21.57 -4.53 -6.66
N ALA A 86 22.60 -3.95 -7.24
CA ALA A 86 23.12 -4.41 -8.53
C ALA A 86 23.54 -5.90 -8.50
N ASP A 87 23.94 -6.40 -7.32
CA ASP A 87 24.47 -7.76 -7.12
C ASP A 87 23.49 -8.71 -6.42
N ALA A 88 22.34 -8.23 -5.95
CA ALA A 88 21.29 -9.07 -5.42
C ALA A 88 20.42 -9.61 -6.56
N ALA A 89 21.01 -10.38 -7.46
CA ALA A 89 20.30 -11.48 -8.05
C ALA A 89 19.94 -12.41 -6.88
N LEU A 90 18.80 -12.13 -6.22
CA LEU A 90 18.17 -13.12 -5.36
C LEU A 90 18.12 -14.38 -6.19
N GLN A 91 18.86 -15.41 -5.77
CA GLN A 91 18.85 -16.73 -6.37
C GLN A 91 17.46 -17.32 -6.13
N VAL A 92 16.48 -16.82 -6.83
CA VAL A 92 15.28 -17.58 -7.13
C VAL A 92 15.81 -18.74 -7.96
N PRO A 93 15.57 -20.02 -7.56
CA PRO A 93 15.95 -21.14 -8.39
C PRO A 93 15.45 -20.86 -9.80
N ALA A 94 16.37 -20.78 -10.76
CA ALA A 94 16.02 -20.52 -12.14
C ALA A 94 15.11 -21.65 -12.60
N VAL A 95 13.82 -21.44 -12.63
CA VAL A 95 12.88 -22.30 -13.30
C VAL A 95 13.24 -22.16 -14.78
N LYS A 96 13.94 -23.16 -15.33
CA LYS A 96 14.18 -23.24 -16.78
C LYS A 96 12.82 -23.19 -17.47
N PRO A 97 12.51 -22.17 -18.28
CA PRO A 97 11.31 -22.21 -19.08
C PRO A 97 11.40 -23.41 -20.01
N ALA A 98 10.34 -24.22 -20.05
CA ALA A 98 10.19 -25.22 -21.11
C ALA A 98 10.27 -24.46 -22.45
N ALA A 99 11.14 -24.95 -23.32
CA ALA A 99 11.45 -24.34 -24.60
C ALA A 99 10.16 -24.19 -25.44
N GLU A 100 9.65 -22.99 -25.54
CA GLU A 100 8.74 -22.56 -26.61
C GLU A 100 9.45 -21.55 -27.48
N LYS A 101 9.43 -21.83 -28.76
CA LYS A 101 10.11 -21.11 -29.84
C LYS A 101 9.38 -19.82 -30.17
N ASP A 102 10.20 -18.82 -30.42
CA ASP A 102 10.02 -17.72 -31.37
C ASP A 102 8.76 -16.84 -31.25
N GLN A 103 8.88 -15.74 -30.49
CA GLN A 103 8.42 -14.41 -30.92
C GLN A 103 9.26 -13.37 -30.18
N GLU A 104 10.18 -12.72 -30.92
CA GLU A 104 10.90 -11.52 -30.49
C GLU A 104 9.90 -10.34 -30.51
N GLU A 105 9.12 -10.19 -29.44
CA GLU A 105 8.51 -8.90 -29.12
C GLU A 105 9.52 -8.12 -28.28
N GLU A 106 9.91 -6.93 -28.73
CA GLU A 106 10.73 -6.00 -27.99
C GLU A 106 10.07 -5.70 -26.63
N GLU A 107 10.47 -6.43 -25.60
CA GLU A 107 10.06 -6.14 -24.24
C GLU A 107 10.65 -4.78 -23.83
N GLU A 108 9.81 -3.79 -23.65
CA GLU A 108 10.14 -2.55 -22.97
C GLU A 108 10.60 -2.93 -21.55
N THR A 109 11.92 -3.12 -21.39
CA THR A 109 12.51 -3.53 -20.11
C THR A 109 12.32 -2.40 -19.10
N ALA A 110 11.39 -2.59 -18.16
CA ALA A 110 11.24 -1.71 -17.02
C ALA A 110 12.60 -1.54 -16.34
N THR A 111 13.12 -0.32 -16.35
CA THR A 111 14.42 0.00 -15.72
C THR A 111 14.33 -0.37 -14.23
N PRO A 112 15.21 -1.23 -13.72
CA PRO A 112 15.17 -1.63 -12.33
C PRO A 112 15.31 -0.41 -11.41
N PHE A 113 14.61 -0.43 -10.28
CA PHE A 113 14.67 0.64 -9.29
C PHE A 113 16.12 0.82 -8.80
N LYS A 114 16.75 1.89 -9.23
CA LYS A 114 18.16 2.17 -8.91
C LYS A 114 18.30 2.38 -7.40
N ALA A 115 19.22 1.66 -6.78
CA ALA A 115 19.48 1.77 -5.36
C ALA A 115 19.89 3.20 -4.97
N VAL A 116 19.30 3.72 -3.90
CA VAL A 116 19.60 5.03 -3.33
C VAL A 116 20.27 4.83 -1.97
N ARG A 117 21.42 5.47 -1.76
CA ARG A 117 22.12 5.46 -0.48
C ARG A 117 21.75 6.68 0.34
N ILE A 118 21.45 6.45 1.59
CA ILE A 118 21.09 7.47 2.57
C ILE A 118 21.97 7.25 3.81
N THR A 119 22.74 8.28 4.16
CA THR A 119 23.64 8.22 5.33
C THR A 119 23.03 9.05 6.46
N PHE A 120 23.02 8.47 7.65
CA PHE A 120 22.61 9.10 8.89
C PHE A 120 23.81 9.26 9.80
N ARG A 121 23.85 10.38 10.49
CA ARG A 121 24.74 10.64 11.61
C ARG A 121 23.91 10.80 12.87
N ASP A 122 24.24 10.01 13.88
CA ASP A 122 23.56 9.96 15.16
C ASP A 122 24.50 10.47 16.25
N THR A 123 24.06 11.48 16.97
CA THR A 123 24.72 11.98 18.18
C THR A 123 24.00 11.42 19.39
N ILE A 124 24.64 10.52 20.11
CA ILE A 124 24.08 9.80 21.24
C ILE A 124 24.63 10.41 22.53
N ARG A 125 23.76 10.77 23.46
CA ARG A 125 24.12 11.18 24.81
C ARG A 125 23.57 10.15 25.78
N HIS A 126 24.45 9.63 26.64
CA HIS A 126 24.09 8.61 27.63
C HIS A 126 23.55 9.28 28.90
N GLY A 127 22.57 8.61 29.56
CA GLY A 127 21.97 9.05 30.82
C GLY A 127 22.86 8.93 32.03
N PRO A 128 22.35 9.27 33.24
CA PRO A 128 20.94 9.52 33.58
C PRO A 128 20.39 10.89 33.19
N PHE A 129 21.25 11.89 32.92
CA PHE A 129 20.87 13.22 32.47
C PHE A 129 21.31 13.45 31.03
N ALA A 130 20.79 12.61 30.12
CA ALA A 130 21.10 12.70 28.71
C ALA A 130 20.47 13.95 28.08
N GLY A 131 21.28 14.80 27.46
CA GLY A 131 20.80 16.02 26.80
C GLY A 131 20.00 16.97 27.69
N GLY A 132 20.27 16.99 29.01
CA GLY A 132 19.57 17.85 29.98
C GLY A 132 18.23 17.28 30.47
N THR A 133 17.87 16.06 30.08
CA THR A 133 16.65 15.37 30.53
C THR A 133 16.96 14.09 31.28
N LEU A 134 16.08 13.71 32.23
CA LEU A 134 16.18 12.41 32.89
C LEU A 134 15.79 11.32 31.88
N ALA A 135 16.80 10.62 31.37
CA ALA A 135 16.65 9.57 30.37
C ALA A 135 17.85 8.63 30.39
N ALA A 136 17.65 7.39 29.97
CA ALA A 136 18.76 6.45 29.78
C ALA A 136 19.67 6.91 28.64
N ALA A 137 19.10 7.51 27.61
CA ALA A 137 19.86 8.23 26.59
C ALA A 137 18.95 9.16 25.74
N THR A 138 19.60 10.09 25.01
CA THR A 138 18.99 10.84 23.92
C THR A 138 19.84 10.68 22.67
N ILE A 139 19.19 10.68 21.50
CA ILE A 139 19.82 10.56 20.19
C ILE A 139 19.26 11.64 19.29
N ASP A 140 20.16 12.38 18.69
CA ASP A 140 19.86 13.33 17.64
C ASP A 140 20.38 12.75 16.32
N SER A 141 19.48 12.43 15.39
CA SER A 141 19.79 11.86 14.09
C SER A 141 19.57 12.89 12.98
N GLU A 142 20.52 12.96 12.07
CA GLU A 142 20.45 13.85 10.90
C GLU A 142 20.98 13.17 9.65
N LEU A 143 20.48 13.61 8.48
CA LEU A 143 20.97 13.15 7.19
C LEU A 143 22.34 13.81 6.90
N VAL A 144 23.23 12.98 6.38
CA VAL A 144 24.55 13.42 5.91
C VAL A 144 24.62 13.18 4.40
N PHE A 145 25.10 14.18 3.67
CA PHE A 145 25.25 14.12 2.24
C PHE A 145 26.73 14.25 1.84
N ASP A 146 27.11 13.65 0.72
CA ASP A 146 28.33 14.02 0.03
C ASP A 146 28.21 15.44 -0.56
N VAL A 147 29.30 15.99 -1.08
CA VAL A 147 29.34 17.36 -1.62
C VAL A 147 28.27 17.60 -2.70
N LYS A 148 28.03 16.61 -3.58
CA LYS A 148 27.02 16.72 -4.63
C LYS A 148 25.60 16.60 -4.10
N GLY A 149 25.40 15.72 -3.15
CA GLY A 149 24.13 15.55 -2.45
C GLY A 149 23.75 16.76 -1.63
N GLN A 150 24.74 17.39 -0.94
CA GLN A 150 24.53 18.61 -0.18
C GLN A 150 24.02 19.75 -1.06
N ALA A 151 24.65 19.98 -2.22
CA ALA A 151 24.22 21.02 -3.15
C ALA A 151 22.79 20.79 -3.67
N LYS A 152 22.42 19.53 -3.93
CA LYS A 152 21.04 19.17 -4.32
C LYS A 152 20.05 19.32 -3.17
N ALA A 153 20.44 18.94 -1.97
CA ALA A 153 19.60 19.11 -0.77
C ALA A 153 19.35 20.60 -0.52
N GLU A 154 20.36 21.45 -0.63
CA GLU A 154 20.20 22.90 -0.49
C GLU A 154 19.32 23.52 -1.58
N GLN A 155 19.36 23.01 -2.80
CA GLN A 155 18.46 23.43 -3.87
C GLN A 155 16.99 23.12 -3.56
N ILE A 156 16.72 21.99 -2.88
CA ILE A 156 15.37 21.48 -2.62
C ILE A 156 14.84 21.98 -1.28
N PHE A 157 15.65 21.95 -0.23
CA PHE A 157 15.28 22.26 1.15
C PHE A 157 15.79 23.61 1.65
N GLY A 158 16.56 24.35 0.82
CA GLY A 158 17.24 25.56 1.24
C GLY A 158 18.28 25.24 2.32
N LYS A 159 18.30 26.04 3.39
CA LYS A 159 19.21 25.85 4.54
C LYS A 159 18.65 24.89 5.61
N ALA A 160 17.44 24.38 5.43
CA ALA A 160 16.84 23.45 6.39
C ALA A 160 17.50 22.06 6.31
N LYS A 161 17.65 21.40 7.46
CA LYS A 161 18.01 19.99 7.49
C LYS A 161 16.83 19.18 6.93
N PRO A 162 17.01 18.39 5.86
CA PRO A 162 15.92 17.67 5.22
C PRO A 162 15.14 16.75 6.15
N LEU A 163 15.84 16.13 7.09
CA LEU A 163 15.27 15.26 8.10
C LEU A 163 16.05 15.40 9.40
N THR A 164 15.30 15.47 10.50
CA THR A 164 15.84 15.39 11.85
C THR A 164 14.99 14.42 12.67
N ALA A 165 15.63 13.65 13.54
CA ALA A 165 14.91 12.86 14.53
C ALA A 165 15.56 13.04 15.90
N HIS A 166 14.72 13.21 16.91
CA HIS A 166 15.11 13.27 18.32
C HIS A 166 14.47 12.09 19.04
N THR A 167 15.29 11.18 19.57
CA THR A 167 14.82 10.01 20.31
C THR A 167 15.22 10.17 21.77
N LYS A 168 14.24 10.06 22.67
CA LYS A 168 14.42 9.96 24.11
C LYS A 168 14.08 8.56 24.57
N MET A 169 14.96 7.94 25.33
CA MET A 169 14.71 6.65 25.90
C MET A 169 14.65 6.69 27.40
N ALA A 170 13.65 6.04 27.94
CA ALA A 170 13.47 5.80 29.36
C ALA A 170 14.34 4.62 29.87
N PHE A 171 14.48 4.51 31.19
CA PHE A 171 15.31 3.47 31.82
C PHE A 171 14.71 2.06 31.71
N ASP A 172 13.42 1.96 31.51
CA ASP A 172 12.71 0.68 31.26
C ASP A 172 12.82 0.23 29.79
N GLY A 173 13.48 1.02 28.92
CA GLY A 173 13.64 0.73 27.51
C GLY A 173 12.52 1.27 26.61
N ALA A 174 11.51 1.92 27.19
CA ALA A 174 10.52 2.66 26.39
C ALA A 174 11.19 3.84 25.69
N TYR A 175 10.70 4.20 24.49
CA TYR A 175 11.24 5.35 23.79
C TYR A 175 10.16 6.19 23.11
N THR A 176 10.48 7.46 22.96
CA THR A 176 9.73 8.41 22.17
C THR A 176 10.66 9.01 21.13
N THR A 177 10.26 8.97 19.85
CA THR A 177 10.98 9.59 18.75
C THR A 177 10.12 10.64 18.10
N ASP A 178 10.60 11.87 18.08
CA ASP A 178 10.04 12.98 17.31
C ASP A 178 10.86 13.13 16.02
N LEU A 179 10.23 12.92 14.87
CA LEU A 179 10.84 13.01 13.56
C LEU A 179 10.20 14.16 12.79
N ALA A 180 11.03 14.99 12.16
CA ALA A 180 10.60 16.07 11.31
C ALA A 180 11.26 15.98 9.93
N VAL A 181 10.46 16.07 8.88
CA VAL A 181 10.90 16.25 7.49
C VAL A 181 10.62 17.69 7.11
N ALA A 182 11.65 18.40 6.67
CA ALA A 182 11.53 19.81 6.31
C ALA A 182 10.64 20.00 5.08
N PRO A 183 9.98 21.15 4.95
CA PRO A 183 9.38 21.57 3.70
C PRO A 183 10.40 21.56 2.56
N ALA A 184 9.95 21.22 1.36
CA ALA A 184 10.79 21.10 0.19
C ALA A 184 10.07 21.63 -1.05
N GLY A 185 10.80 22.21 -1.98
CA GLY A 185 10.19 22.70 -3.20
C GLY A 185 11.17 22.71 -4.35
N LEU A 186 10.65 22.41 -5.52
CA LEU A 186 11.34 22.54 -6.79
C LEU A 186 10.33 23.04 -7.83
N ALA A 187 10.63 24.14 -8.48
CA ALA A 187 9.86 24.61 -9.60
C ALA A 187 10.82 24.91 -10.75
N GLU A 188 10.64 24.21 -11.86
CA GLU A 188 11.31 24.52 -13.12
C GLU A 188 10.26 25.09 -14.09
N GLU A 189 10.53 26.29 -14.62
CA GLU A 189 9.63 26.96 -15.54
C GLU A 189 9.33 26.08 -16.76
N GLY A 190 8.03 25.87 -17.05
CA GLY A 190 7.57 25.03 -18.15
C GLY A 190 7.75 23.53 -18.02
N LYS A 191 8.14 23.01 -16.84
CA LYS A 191 8.39 21.59 -16.61
C LYS A 191 7.58 21.03 -15.42
N ALA A 192 8.28 20.64 -14.38
CA ALA A 192 7.70 20.03 -13.21
C ALA A 192 7.63 21.00 -12.02
N ARG A 193 6.55 20.92 -11.25
CA ARG A 193 6.39 21.59 -9.96
C ARG A 193 6.29 20.53 -8.89
N PHE A 194 7.04 20.72 -7.82
CA PHE A 194 6.98 19.93 -6.60
C PHE A 194 7.00 20.89 -5.42
N ALA A 195 6.00 20.79 -4.54
CA ALA A 195 5.96 21.52 -3.28
C ALA A 195 5.49 20.58 -2.18
N TRP A 196 6.39 20.33 -1.24
CA TRP A 196 6.18 19.51 -0.05
C TRP A 196 6.17 20.41 1.18
N GLN A 197 5.13 20.36 1.99
CA GLN A 197 4.99 21.24 3.16
C GLN A 197 5.61 20.68 4.44
N GLY A 198 6.34 19.57 4.34
CA GLY A 198 6.97 18.91 5.45
C GLY A 198 6.11 17.81 6.07
N ALA A 199 6.66 17.15 7.09
CA ALA A 199 5.95 16.17 7.90
C ALA A 199 6.50 16.14 9.32
N GLN A 200 5.65 15.78 10.27
CA GLN A 200 6.01 15.51 11.66
C GLN A 200 5.46 14.15 12.05
N LEU A 201 6.28 13.34 12.67
CA LEU A 201 5.92 12.00 13.13
C LEU A 201 6.45 11.81 14.55
N ARG A 202 5.55 11.53 15.48
CA ARG A 202 5.91 11.10 16.83
C ARG A 202 5.63 9.62 16.96
N ILE A 203 6.61 8.85 17.45
CA ILE A 203 6.51 7.42 17.71
C ILE A 203 6.80 7.18 19.18
N GLU A 204 5.96 6.39 19.82
CA GLU A 204 6.15 5.95 21.20
C GLU A 204 6.08 4.42 21.26
N THR A 205 6.97 3.81 22.05
CA THR A 205 6.93 2.37 22.31
C THR A 205 7.09 2.08 23.78
N ASN A 206 6.60 0.92 24.21
CA ASN A 206 6.92 0.37 25.52
C ASN A 206 8.33 -0.24 25.55
N GLY A 207 8.84 -0.55 26.75
CA GLY A 207 10.18 -1.13 26.93
C GLY A 207 10.36 -2.50 26.26
N ALA A 208 9.31 -3.30 26.15
CA ALA A 208 9.32 -4.58 25.45
C ALA A 208 9.21 -4.43 23.92
N ARG A 209 8.93 -3.23 23.43
CA ARG A 209 8.74 -2.92 21.98
C ARG A 209 7.60 -3.69 21.31
N THR A 210 6.68 -4.18 22.10
CA THR A 210 5.47 -4.87 21.62
C THR A 210 4.32 -3.93 21.33
N HIS A 211 4.33 -2.75 21.95
CA HIS A 211 3.28 -1.75 21.79
C HIS A 211 3.84 -0.49 21.12
N VAL A 212 3.15 0.01 20.11
CA VAL A 212 3.55 1.18 19.33
C VAL A 212 2.38 2.14 19.19
N ARG A 213 2.62 3.41 19.51
CA ARG A 213 1.75 4.53 19.15
C ARG A 213 2.46 5.43 18.19
N TYR A 214 1.74 5.95 17.21
CA TYR A 214 2.28 7.04 16.42
C TYR A 214 1.24 8.14 16.17
N ASP A 215 1.75 9.35 15.96
CA ASP A 215 1.00 10.53 15.56
C ASP A 215 1.73 11.19 14.40
N LEU A 216 1.11 11.20 13.21
CA LEU A 216 1.64 11.75 11.97
C LEU A 216 0.84 12.96 11.54
N THR A 217 1.53 14.03 11.16
CA THR A 217 0.95 15.19 10.48
C THR A 217 1.77 15.54 9.25
N MET A 218 1.10 15.63 8.11
CA MET A 218 1.65 16.07 6.83
C MET A 218 0.76 17.20 6.31
N PRO A 219 1.22 18.47 6.30
CA PRO A 219 0.38 19.62 5.94
C PRO A 219 -0.07 19.62 4.48
N GLY A 220 0.73 19.10 3.54
CA GLY A 220 0.32 18.98 2.15
C GLY A 220 1.44 18.67 1.17
N LEU A 221 1.01 18.31 -0.05
CA LEU A 221 1.86 18.02 -1.21
C LEU A 221 1.19 18.56 -2.47
N ASP A 222 1.96 19.22 -3.33
CA ASP A 222 1.53 19.64 -4.67
C ASP A 222 2.59 19.21 -5.69
N VAL A 223 2.20 18.35 -6.62
CA VAL A 223 3.04 17.86 -7.71
C VAL A 223 2.33 18.13 -9.02
N GLY A 224 3.04 18.68 -10.00
CA GLY A 224 2.49 18.92 -11.32
C GLY A 224 3.54 18.82 -12.40
N ASP A 225 3.14 18.41 -13.60
CA ASP A 225 3.95 18.45 -14.83
C ASP A 225 3.22 19.30 -15.87
N ALA A 226 3.77 20.48 -16.15
CA ALA A 226 3.18 21.44 -17.08
C ALA A 226 3.11 20.90 -18.53
N ARG A 227 3.98 19.97 -18.93
CA ARG A 227 4.02 19.40 -20.28
C ARG A 227 2.87 18.43 -20.49
N THR A 228 2.59 17.59 -19.50
CA THR A 228 1.54 16.57 -19.59
C THR A 228 0.24 17.04 -19.00
N GLY A 229 0.23 18.09 -18.18
CA GLY A 229 -0.93 18.58 -17.44
C GLY A 229 -1.30 17.69 -16.27
N ALA A 230 -0.50 16.68 -15.94
CA ALA A 230 -0.71 15.84 -14.76
C ALA A 230 -0.53 16.65 -13.48
N THR A 231 -1.46 16.48 -12.54
CA THR A 231 -1.35 17.10 -11.20
C THR A 231 -1.79 16.13 -10.12
N LEU A 232 -1.11 16.23 -8.97
CA LEU A 232 -1.50 15.57 -7.73
C LEU A 232 -1.38 16.60 -6.61
N LYS A 233 -2.51 16.92 -5.96
CA LYS A 233 -2.49 17.76 -4.77
C LYS A 233 -3.09 17.00 -3.60
N MET A 234 -2.42 17.04 -2.49
CA MET A 234 -2.85 16.46 -1.24
C MET A 234 -2.93 17.56 -0.19
N GLY A 235 -4.07 17.69 0.44
CA GLY A 235 -4.28 18.56 1.59
C GLY A 235 -3.62 17.99 2.85
N LYS A 236 -4.01 18.49 4.01
CA LYS A 236 -3.47 18.03 5.29
C LYS A 236 -3.89 16.59 5.54
N LEU A 237 -2.89 15.75 5.83
CA LEU A 237 -3.06 14.39 6.34
C LEU A 237 -2.66 14.35 7.81
N THR A 238 -3.53 13.81 8.64
CA THR A 238 -3.21 13.38 10.01
C THR A 238 -3.46 11.90 10.14
N SER A 239 -2.62 11.19 10.89
CA SER A 239 -2.82 9.77 11.17
C SER A 239 -2.33 9.43 12.57
N LYS A 240 -3.09 8.60 13.27
CA LYS A 240 -2.76 8.09 14.60
C LYS A 240 -2.94 6.59 14.63
N ALA A 241 -2.09 5.91 15.35
CA ALA A 241 -2.26 4.50 15.62
C ALA A 241 -1.89 4.15 17.06
N ASP A 242 -2.56 3.13 17.57
CA ASP A 242 -2.29 2.47 18.84
C ASP A 242 -2.35 0.96 18.57
N MET A 243 -1.17 0.32 18.56
CA MET A 243 -1.01 -1.04 18.04
C MET A 243 -0.18 -1.91 18.97
N ASP A 244 -0.61 -3.16 19.14
CA ASP A 244 0.20 -4.24 19.68
C ASP A 244 0.79 -5.08 18.53
N LYS A 245 2.10 -5.25 18.54
CA LYS A 245 2.86 -6.03 17.54
C LYS A 245 3.58 -7.23 18.12
N SER A 246 3.11 -7.74 19.27
CA SER A 246 3.71 -8.91 19.94
C SER A 246 3.82 -10.11 19.01
N ALA A 247 2.86 -10.29 18.10
CA ALA A 247 2.86 -11.33 17.07
C ALA A 247 3.63 -10.95 15.79
N GLY A 248 4.30 -9.78 15.76
CA GLY A 248 4.98 -9.21 14.60
C GLY A 248 4.15 -8.14 13.88
N TRP A 249 4.79 -7.40 12.98
CA TRP A 249 4.14 -6.27 12.28
C TRP A 249 2.97 -6.66 11.40
N ILE A 250 3.08 -7.79 10.71
CA ILE A 250 2.03 -8.29 9.80
C ILE A 250 0.76 -8.66 10.56
N LEU A 251 0.92 -9.07 11.81
CA LEU A 251 -0.16 -9.42 12.73
C LEU A 251 -0.38 -8.35 13.80
N ALA A 252 0.05 -7.12 13.56
CA ALA A 252 -0.21 -6.04 14.51
C ALA A 252 -1.72 -5.87 14.70
N THR A 253 -2.12 -5.76 15.96
CA THR A 253 -3.52 -5.55 16.38
C THR A 253 -3.68 -4.16 16.96
N GLY A 254 -4.91 -3.68 17.02
CA GLY A 254 -5.22 -2.34 17.52
C GLY A 254 -5.91 -1.47 16.49
N LYS A 255 -5.78 -0.17 16.62
CA LYS A 255 -6.52 0.80 15.81
C LYS A 255 -5.60 1.79 15.12
N THR A 256 -5.92 2.11 13.87
CA THR A 256 -5.34 3.21 13.11
C THR A 256 -6.44 4.11 12.60
N GLU A 257 -6.29 5.40 12.76
CA GLU A 257 -7.18 6.43 12.25
C GLU A 257 -6.39 7.41 11.40
N ALA A 258 -6.90 7.77 10.23
CA ALA A 258 -6.31 8.83 9.42
C ALA A 258 -7.41 9.75 8.87
N ARG A 259 -7.09 11.02 8.74
CA ARG A 259 -7.91 12.03 8.09
C ARG A 259 -7.10 12.79 7.06
N LEU A 260 -7.62 12.86 5.85
CA LEU A 260 -7.05 13.63 4.75
C LEU A 260 -8.08 14.66 4.28
N ASP A 261 -7.71 15.93 4.37
CA ASP A 261 -8.61 17.03 4.05
C ASP A 261 -9.03 17.02 2.56
N SER A 262 -8.08 16.75 1.65
CA SER A 262 -8.36 16.64 0.22
C SER A 262 -7.30 15.87 -0.55
N LEU A 263 -7.71 15.24 -1.65
CA LEU A 263 -6.85 14.63 -2.66
C LEU A 263 -7.39 14.99 -4.05
N GLU A 264 -6.63 15.79 -4.80
CA GLU A 264 -6.95 16.16 -6.18
C GLU A 264 -5.96 15.48 -7.13
N PHE A 265 -6.48 14.83 -8.13
CA PHE A 265 -5.71 14.16 -9.17
C PHE A 265 -6.25 14.55 -10.55
N ALA A 266 -5.35 14.97 -11.45
CA ALA A 266 -5.63 15.08 -12.86
C ALA A 266 -4.61 14.26 -13.65
N ALA A 267 -5.11 13.39 -14.53
CA ALA A 267 -4.29 12.55 -15.37
C ALA A 267 -3.54 13.35 -16.45
N PRO A 268 -2.39 12.87 -16.94
CA PRO A 268 -1.71 13.45 -18.09
C PRO A 268 -2.60 13.48 -19.32
N LYS A 269 -2.47 14.52 -20.14
CA LYS A 269 -3.11 14.57 -21.47
C LYS A 269 -2.61 13.41 -22.32
N GLY A 270 -3.52 12.67 -22.92
CA GLY A 270 -3.21 11.54 -23.82
C GLY A 270 -3.21 10.14 -23.17
N LEU A 271 -3.41 10.00 -21.84
CA LEU A 271 -3.58 8.68 -21.20
C LEU A 271 -4.99 8.07 -21.39
N GLY A 272 -5.88 8.72 -22.13
CA GLY A 272 -7.26 8.25 -22.37
C GLY A 272 -7.40 6.96 -23.19
N GLY A 273 -6.30 6.40 -23.71
CA GLY A 273 -6.34 5.27 -24.66
C GLY A 273 -6.74 3.90 -24.07
N ALA A 274 -6.69 3.70 -22.75
CA ALA A 274 -7.05 2.40 -22.15
C ALA A 274 -8.45 2.35 -21.52
N ALA A 275 -9.03 3.52 -21.17
CA ALA A 275 -10.34 3.59 -20.50
C ALA A 275 -11.33 4.55 -21.17
N GLY A 276 -10.93 5.35 -22.16
CA GLY A 276 -11.76 6.43 -22.69
C GLY A 276 -11.78 6.63 -24.20
N GLY A 277 -11.22 5.74 -25.00
CA GLY A 277 -11.15 5.93 -26.47
C GLY A 277 -10.16 7.04 -26.87
N GLU A 278 -9.72 7.03 -28.14
CA GLU A 278 -8.80 8.03 -28.66
C GLU A 278 -9.38 9.45 -28.49
N GLY A 279 -8.72 10.28 -27.69
CA GLY A 279 -8.93 11.73 -27.63
C GLY A 279 -9.71 12.29 -26.43
N LYS A 280 -10.33 11.47 -25.55
CA LYS A 280 -11.02 12.00 -24.36
C LYS A 280 -10.06 12.13 -23.16
N ALA A 281 -10.04 13.31 -22.56
CA ALA A 281 -9.27 13.53 -21.32
C ALA A 281 -9.93 12.77 -20.15
N VAL A 282 -9.12 12.07 -19.35
CA VAL A 282 -9.60 11.50 -18.08
C VAL A 282 -10.05 12.64 -17.17
N PRO A 283 -11.28 12.61 -16.64
CA PRO A 283 -11.78 13.68 -15.78
C PRO A 283 -10.94 13.78 -14.51
N ALA A 284 -10.74 15.00 -14.04
CA ALA A 284 -10.08 15.24 -12.76
C ALA A 284 -10.92 14.65 -11.62
N VAL A 285 -10.25 14.10 -10.63
CA VAL A 285 -10.85 13.54 -9.41
C VAL A 285 -10.45 14.41 -8.23
N LEU A 286 -11.43 14.84 -7.46
CA LEU A 286 -11.26 15.51 -6.18
C LEU A 286 -11.99 14.71 -5.12
N LEU A 287 -11.27 14.23 -4.12
CA LEU A 287 -11.83 13.64 -2.91
C LEU A 287 -11.60 14.60 -1.74
N GLN A 288 -12.56 14.69 -0.83
CA GLN A 288 -12.52 15.62 0.29
C GLN A 288 -13.04 14.96 1.57
N ASP A 289 -12.62 15.50 2.72
CA ASP A 289 -13.03 15.03 4.04
C ASP A 289 -12.89 13.52 4.22
N ILE A 290 -11.73 13.00 3.81
CA ILE A 290 -11.47 11.57 3.79
C ILE A 290 -11.13 11.11 5.20
N ASP A 291 -11.97 10.24 5.77
CA ASP A 291 -11.70 9.52 7.02
C ASP A 291 -11.38 8.06 6.72
N ILE A 292 -10.31 7.57 7.32
CA ILE A 292 -9.85 6.18 7.23
C ILE A 292 -9.74 5.64 8.64
N VAL A 293 -10.38 4.51 8.90
CA VAL A 293 -10.27 3.77 10.17
C VAL A 293 -9.97 2.33 9.86
N ALA A 294 -8.95 1.78 10.50
CA ALA A 294 -8.62 0.37 10.42
C ALA A 294 -8.45 -0.20 11.83
N GLU A 295 -9.02 -1.38 12.06
CA GLU A 295 -8.92 -2.10 13.33
C GLU A 295 -8.54 -3.55 13.05
N ALA A 296 -7.70 -4.13 13.91
CA ALA A 296 -7.33 -5.53 13.84
C ALA A 296 -7.27 -6.15 15.23
N THR A 297 -7.62 -7.43 15.31
CA THR A 297 -7.61 -8.21 16.54
C THR A 297 -7.09 -9.63 16.29
N ILE A 298 -6.57 -10.26 17.35
CA ILE A 298 -6.29 -11.69 17.37
C ILE A 298 -7.00 -12.27 18.60
N ALA A 299 -7.84 -13.25 18.37
CA ALA A 299 -8.48 -14.04 19.43
C ALA A 299 -8.40 -15.52 19.07
N ASP A 300 -8.01 -16.37 20.01
CA ASP A 300 -7.87 -17.82 19.81
C ASP A 300 -7.01 -18.22 18.59
N GLY A 301 -5.96 -17.44 18.30
CA GLY A 301 -5.09 -17.66 17.15
C GLY A 301 -5.68 -17.25 15.80
N LEU A 302 -6.86 -16.64 15.80
CA LEU A 302 -7.55 -16.13 14.62
C LEU A 302 -7.40 -14.62 14.53
N TYR A 303 -6.90 -14.16 13.39
CA TYR A 303 -6.78 -12.76 13.03
C TYR A 303 -8.06 -12.27 12.36
N ALA A 304 -8.50 -11.10 12.76
CA ALA A 304 -9.57 -10.36 12.11
C ALA A 304 -9.14 -8.90 11.91
N SER A 305 -9.55 -8.33 10.79
CA SER A 305 -9.32 -6.91 10.50
C SER A 305 -10.52 -6.31 9.79
N THR A 306 -10.76 -5.03 10.06
CA THR A 306 -11.77 -4.22 9.36
C THR A 306 -11.15 -2.89 8.97
N GLY A 307 -11.57 -2.35 7.83
CA GLY A 307 -11.17 -1.04 7.36
C GLY A 307 -12.37 -0.28 6.82
N THR A 308 -12.46 1.00 7.13
CA THR A 308 -13.46 1.91 6.58
C THR A 308 -12.77 3.11 5.95
N PHE A 309 -13.23 3.48 4.76
CA PHE A 309 -12.78 4.62 3.99
C PHE A 309 -14.02 5.40 3.55
N LYS A 310 -14.16 6.67 3.92
CA LYS A 310 -15.33 7.48 3.60
C LYS A 310 -14.95 8.93 3.33
N GLY A 311 -15.80 9.63 2.60
CA GLY A 311 -15.61 11.04 2.30
C GLY A 311 -16.66 11.57 1.33
N THR A 312 -16.34 12.70 0.72
CA THR A 312 -17.08 13.34 -0.37
C THR A 312 -16.17 13.57 -1.56
N GLY A 313 -16.69 14.01 -2.70
CA GLY A 313 -15.80 14.26 -3.82
C GLY A 313 -16.47 14.78 -5.07
N LYS A 314 -15.67 14.81 -6.14
CA LYS A 314 -16.08 15.22 -7.48
C LYS A 314 -15.26 14.46 -8.53
N ILE A 315 -15.91 13.97 -9.57
CA ILE A 315 -15.26 13.38 -10.76
C ILE A 315 -15.73 14.17 -11.97
N GLY A 316 -14.82 14.92 -12.58
CA GLY A 316 -15.21 15.89 -13.61
C GLY A 316 -16.22 16.88 -13.04
N ASP A 317 -17.42 16.95 -13.62
CA ASP A 317 -18.51 17.81 -13.14
C ASP A 317 -19.48 17.12 -12.18
N THR A 318 -19.36 15.79 -12.00
CA THR A 318 -20.24 15.02 -11.14
C THR A 318 -19.81 15.11 -9.69
N LYS A 319 -20.67 15.71 -8.85
CA LYS A 319 -20.47 15.76 -7.39
C LYS A 319 -20.86 14.43 -6.77
N ILE A 320 -19.97 13.90 -5.94
CA ILE A 320 -20.21 12.75 -5.07
C ILE A 320 -20.54 13.30 -3.68
N ASP A 321 -21.82 13.20 -3.28
CA ASP A 321 -22.28 13.73 -1.99
C ASP A 321 -21.74 12.90 -0.82
N LYS A 322 -21.57 11.60 -1.03
CA LYS A 322 -20.93 10.69 -0.07
C LYS A 322 -20.37 9.47 -0.78
N PHE A 323 -19.22 9.01 -0.36
CA PHE A 323 -18.76 7.64 -0.58
C PHE A 323 -18.35 7.00 0.74
N GLU A 324 -18.53 5.68 0.83
CA GLU A 324 -18.12 4.88 1.98
C GLU A 324 -17.76 3.48 1.49
N MET A 325 -16.60 3.00 1.89
CA MET A 325 -16.16 1.62 1.65
C MET A 325 -15.74 1.01 2.98
N SER A 326 -16.32 -0.12 3.32
CA SER A 326 -15.96 -0.91 4.50
C SER A 326 -15.65 -2.33 4.06
N SER A 327 -14.49 -2.84 4.46
CA SER A 327 -14.02 -4.17 4.09
C SER A 327 -13.28 -4.82 5.24
N GLY A 328 -13.15 -6.15 5.20
CA GLY A 328 -12.40 -6.84 6.24
C GLY A 328 -12.17 -8.31 5.97
N GLY A 329 -11.35 -8.90 6.83
CA GLY A 329 -11.13 -10.33 6.93
C GLY A 329 -11.46 -10.83 8.33
N ARG A 330 -11.99 -12.05 8.43
CA ARG A 330 -12.43 -12.65 9.68
C ARG A 330 -11.99 -14.11 9.76
N ARG A 331 -11.72 -14.59 10.96
CA ARG A 331 -11.33 -15.99 11.23
C ARG A 331 -10.14 -16.48 10.41
N ILE A 332 -9.18 -15.60 10.15
CA ILE A 332 -7.96 -15.93 9.41
C ILE A 332 -6.94 -16.51 10.40
N HIS A 333 -6.51 -17.77 10.20
CA HIS A 333 -5.50 -18.38 11.07
C HIS A 333 -4.19 -17.57 11.06
N ALA A 334 -3.85 -16.96 12.19
CA ALA A 334 -2.80 -15.96 12.29
C ALA A 334 -1.42 -16.47 11.84
N ALA A 335 -1.03 -17.67 12.27
CA ALA A 335 0.26 -18.25 11.90
C ALA A 335 0.35 -18.57 10.40
N GLY A 336 -0.73 -19.06 9.78
CA GLY A 336 -0.80 -19.30 8.34
C GLY A 336 -0.76 -18.00 7.55
N TYR A 337 -1.50 -16.97 7.99
CA TYR A 337 -1.49 -15.65 7.37
C TYR A 337 -0.10 -15.01 7.43
N LYS A 338 0.60 -15.14 8.56
CA LYS A 338 1.97 -14.65 8.69
C LYS A 338 2.90 -15.28 7.66
N LYS A 339 2.87 -16.61 7.50
CA LYS A 339 3.67 -17.30 6.50
C LYS A 339 3.37 -16.80 5.08
N LEU A 340 2.09 -16.67 4.74
CA LEU A 340 1.65 -16.17 3.44
C LEU A 340 2.16 -14.75 3.17
N ALA A 341 2.00 -13.86 4.15
CA ALA A 341 2.41 -12.48 4.02
C ALA A 341 3.94 -12.32 3.97
N ASP A 342 4.70 -13.08 4.77
CA ASP A 342 6.17 -13.09 4.73
C ASP A 342 6.65 -13.57 3.33
N ALA A 343 6.07 -14.63 2.79
CA ALA A 343 6.41 -15.16 1.48
C ALA A 343 6.03 -14.18 0.34
N TRP A 344 4.88 -13.53 0.45
CA TRP A 344 4.46 -12.47 -0.48
C TRP A 344 5.42 -11.28 -0.48
N MET A 345 5.83 -10.79 0.70
CA MET A 345 6.79 -9.69 0.80
C MET A 345 8.15 -10.06 0.19
N GLN A 346 8.64 -11.27 0.47
CA GLN A 346 9.89 -11.76 -0.13
C GLN A 346 9.80 -11.86 -1.65
N SER A 347 8.70 -12.42 -2.18
CA SER A 347 8.46 -12.53 -3.61
C SER A 347 8.31 -11.18 -4.28
N SER A 348 7.58 -10.26 -3.67
CA SER A 348 7.37 -8.91 -4.19
C SER A 348 8.67 -8.11 -4.24
N ALA A 349 9.54 -8.25 -3.22
CA ALA A 349 10.86 -7.65 -3.22
C ALA A 349 11.76 -8.25 -4.32
N ALA A 350 11.71 -9.56 -4.51
CA ALA A 350 12.44 -10.25 -5.58
C ALA A 350 11.97 -9.81 -6.97
N ASN A 351 10.67 -9.72 -7.19
CA ASN A 351 10.07 -9.30 -8.46
C ASN A 351 10.30 -7.82 -8.75
N GLY A 352 10.24 -6.95 -7.74
CA GLY A 352 10.53 -5.52 -7.88
C GLY A 352 12.00 -5.24 -8.23
N CYS A 353 12.91 -6.19 -7.93
CA CYS A 353 14.34 -6.12 -8.22
C CYS A 353 14.76 -6.95 -9.44
N GLY A 354 13.88 -7.78 -9.99
CA GLY A 354 14.19 -8.62 -11.15
C GLY A 354 14.15 -7.85 -12.48
N LYS A 355 14.95 -8.33 -13.45
CA LYS A 355 14.92 -7.83 -14.82
C LYS A 355 13.74 -8.43 -15.63
N GLY A 356 12.84 -9.17 -14.99
CA GLY A 356 11.75 -9.88 -15.64
C GLY A 356 10.49 -9.04 -15.79
N GLY A 357 10.02 -8.85 -17.00
CA GLY A 357 8.70 -8.30 -17.31
C GLY A 357 7.55 -9.19 -16.78
N GLY A 358 6.31 -8.83 -17.12
CA GLY A 358 5.09 -9.43 -16.58
C GLY A 358 5.02 -10.98 -16.61
N LYS A 359 5.61 -11.66 -17.60
CA LYS A 359 5.64 -13.14 -17.69
C LYS A 359 6.48 -13.79 -16.60
N ALA A 360 7.66 -13.21 -16.27
CA ALA A 360 8.51 -13.73 -15.18
C ALA A 360 7.84 -13.52 -13.81
N SER A 361 7.13 -12.41 -13.62
CA SER A 361 6.33 -12.15 -12.44
C SER A 361 5.19 -13.16 -12.26
N GLN A 362 4.48 -13.52 -13.32
CA GLN A 362 3.40 -14.52 -13.29
C GLN A 362 3.93 -15.93 -12.96
N ALA A 363 5.07 -16.33 -13.53
CA ALA A 363 5.69 -17.61 -13.21
C ALA A 363 6.14 -17.70 -11.74
N ALA A 364 6.76 -16.64 -11.23
CA ALA A 364 7.18 -16.56 -9.82
C ALA A 364 5.98 -16.59 -8.87
N MET A 365 4.89 -15.90 -9.21
CA MET A 365 3.63 -15.93 -8.45
C MET A 365 3.02 -17.33 -8.44
N LYS A 366 3.01 -18.04 -9.57
CA LYS A 366 2.51 -19.41 -9.65
C LYS A 366 3.29 -20.33 -8.72
N VAL A 367 4.64 -20.28 -8.78
CA VAL A 367 5.51 -21.08 -7.91
C VAL A 367 5.23 -20.76 -6.43
N LEU A 368 5.07 -19.50 -6.08
CA LEU A 368 4.74 -19.09 -4.72
C LEU A 368 3.40 -19.67 -4.25
N PHE A 369 2.35 -19.57 -5.08
CA PHE A 369 1.05 -20.16 -4.75
C PHE A 369 1.11 -21.68 -4.62
N ASP A 370 1.84 -22.37 -5.48
CA ASP A 370 2.01 -23.83 -5.42
C ASP A 370 2.72 -24.24 -4.11
N GLN A 371 3.74 -23.48 -3.68
CA GLN A 371 4.43 -23.71 -2.41
C GLN A 371 3.56 -23.45 -1.18
N LEU A 372 2.69 -22.45 -1.24
CA LEU A 372 1.80 -22.04 -0.14
C LEU A 372 0.47 -22.80 -0.13
N ALA A 373 0.16 -23.58 -1.17
CA ALA A 373 -1.10 -24.29 -1.27
C ALA A 373 -1.44 -25.19 -0.06
N PRO A 374 -0.48 -25.92 0.57
CA PRO A 374 -0.75 -26.67 1.78
C PRO A 374 -1.15 -25.78 2.97
N ASP A 375 -0.46 -24.65 3.17
CA ASP A 375 -0.77 -23.71 4.25
C ASP A 375 -2.14 -23.03 4.02
N LEU A 376 -2.44 -22.64 2.78
CA LEU A 376 -3.75 -22.08 2.40
C LEU A 376 -4.87 -23.07 2.65
N LYS A 377 -4.70 -24.34 2.27
CA LYS A 377 -5.65 -25.41 2.56
C LYS A 377 -5.84 -25.60 4.06
N ALA A 378 -4.77 -25.63 4.85
CA ALA A 378 -4.85 -25.76 6.31
C ALA A 378 -5.62 -24.59 6.94
N MET A 379 -5.44 -23.37 6.41
CA MET A 379 -6.20 -22.21 6.89
C MET A 379 -7.69 -22.32 6.64
N ALA A 380 -8.13 -23.04 5.61
CA ALA A 380 -9.54 -23.21 5.26
C ALA A 380 -10.38 -23.86 6.40
N LYS A 381 -9.76 -24.68 7.25
CA LYS A 381 -10.41 -25.29 8.43
C LYS A 381 -10.99 -24.27 9.41
N TYR A 382 -10.41 -23.08 9.48
CA TYR A 382 -10.83 -22.03 10.39
C TYR A 382 -12.00 -21.22 9.86
N SER A 383 -12.57 -21.62 8.71
CA SER A 383 -13.66 -20.92 8.04
C SER A 383 -13.34 -19.44 7.79
N PRO A 384 -12.20 -19.14 7.12
CA PRO A 384 -11.79 -17.77 6.85
C PRO A 384 -12.81 -17.07 5.97
N GLU A 385 -12.95 -15.77 6.17
CA GLU A 385 -13.89 -14.93 5.46
C GLU A 385 -13.20 -13.61 5.10
N ILE A 386 -13.39 -13.17 3.87
CA ILE A 386 -12.99 -11.85 3.39
C ILE A 386 -14.17 -11.18 2.72
N GLY A 387 -14.29 -9.87 2.80
CA GLY A 387 -15.40 -9.20 2.16
C GLY A 387 -15.27 -7.69 2.07
N LEU A 388 -16.09 -7.18 1.19
CA LEU A 388 -16.52 -5.79 1.13
C LEU A 388 -17.85 -5.71 1.87
N ASP A 389 -17.81 -5.34 3.16
CA ASP A 389 -19.01 -5.27 3.97
C ASP A 389 -20.00 -4.24 3.40
N ARG A 390 -19.44 -3.18 2.80
CA ARG A 390 -20.22 -2.12 2.18
C ARG A 390 -19.36 -1.28 1.23
N MET A 391 -19.86 -1.01 0.06
CA MET A 391 -19.44 0.08 -0.81
C MET A 391 -20.67 0.91 -1.15
N LEU A 392 -20.69 2.15 -0.70
CA LEU A 392 -21.80 3.07 -0.88
C LEU A 392 -21.32 4.31 -1.61
N VAL A 393 -22.11 4.78 -2.58
CA VAL A 393 -21.92 6.06 -3.25
C VAL A 393 -23.26 6.78 -3.29
N GLU A 394 -23.26 8.08 -3.00
CA GLU A 394 -24.42 8.96 -3.13
C GLU A 394 -24.11 10.09 -4.11
N ILE A 395 -24.97 10.26 -5.11
CA ILE A 395 -24.84 11.29 -6.16
C ILE A 395 -26.22 11.87 -6.41
N GLY A 396 -26.39 13.18 -6.19
CA GLY A 396 -27.66 13.87 -6.45
C GLY A 396 -28.84 13.29 -5.68
N GLY A 397 -28.62 12.87 -4.44
CA GLY A 397 -29.64 12.27 -3.57
C GLY A 397 -29.99 10.82 -3.91
N LYS A 398 -29.38 10.23 -4.95
CA LYS A 398 -29.51 8.79 -5.26
C LYS A 398 -28.36 8.00 -4.67
N ARG A 399 -28.66 6.77 -4.26
CA ARG A 399 -27.72 5.92 -3.54
C ARG A 399 -27.52 4.58 -4.23
N GLY A 400 -26.26 4.27 -4.55
CA GLY A 400 -25.82 2.94 -4.96
C GLY A 400 -25.08 2.22 -3.84
N GLU A 401 -25.28 0.92 -3.71
CA GLU A 401 -24.64 0.11 -2.67
C GLU A 401 -24.29 -1.28 -3.21
N ILE A 402 -23.07 -1.73 -2.88
CA ILE A 402 -22.58 -3.06 -3.21
C ILE A 402 -21.93 -3.65 -1.95
N SER A 403 -22.16 -4.94 -1.73
CA SER A 403 -21.45 -5.72 -0.71
C SER A 403 -21.16 -7.12 -1.20
N TYR A 404 -20.10 -7.74 -0.67
CA TYR A 404 -19.88 -9.17 -0.82
C TYR A 404 -19.09 -9.74 0.34
N THR A 405 -19.27 -11.02 0.58
CA THR A 405 -18.49 -11.83 1.51
C THR A 405 -18.17 -13.14 0.83
N ALA A 406 -16.89 -13.51 0.83
CA ALA A 406 -16.39 -14.76 0.28
C ALA A 406 -15.56 -15.49 1.34
N GLY A 407 -15.68 -16.82 1.41
CA GLY A 407 -14.96 -17.59 2.41
C GLY A 407 -15.10 -19.09 2.21
N MET A 408 -14.74 -19.82 3.26
CA MET A 408 -14.88 -21.27 3.34
C MET A 408 -15.69 -21.61 4.58
N ALA A 409 -16.49 -22.67 4.53
CA ALA A 409 -17.27 -23.12 5.69
C ALA A 409 -17.27 -24.65 5.84
N GLY A 410 -17.16 -25.12 7.10
CA GLY A 410 -17.32 -26.53 7.44
C GLY A 410 -16.27 -27.45 6.81
N VAL A 411 -15.05 -26.97 6.57
CA VAL A 411 -13.96 -27.76 5.98
C VAL A 411 -13.47 -28.81 6.95
N THR A 412 -13.48 -30.09 6.52
CA THR A 412 -12.99 -31.24 7.28
C THR A 412 -11.59 -31.65 6.83
N ASP A 413 -10.93 -32.55 7.57
CA ASP A 413 -9.63 -33.11 7.19
C ASP A 413 -9.71 -33.91 5.88
N GLU A 414 -10.81 -34.57 5.62
CA GLU A 414 -11.06 -35.30 4.37
C GLU A 414 -11.14 -34.31 3.19
N ASP A 415 -11.82 -33.20 3.36
CA ASP A 415 -11.94 -32.17 2.32
C ASP A 415 -10.57 -31.61 1.88
N LEU A 416 -9.61 -31.54 2.80
CA LEU A 416 -8.25 -31.04 2.50
C LEU A 416 -7.45 -31.94 1.56
N GLN A 417 -7.84 -33.20 1.38
CA GLN A 417 -7.23 -34.11 0.41
C GLN A 417 -7.66 -33.79 -1.04
N ALA A 418 -8.80 -33.12 -1.19
CA ALA A 418 -9.31 -32.74 -2.50
C ALA A 418 -8.43 -31.66 -3.20
N PRO A 419 -8.39 -31.62 -4.53
CA PRO A 419 -7.81 -30.50 -5.26
C PRO A 419 -8.42 -29.17 -4.83
N GLY A 420 -7.65 -28.08 -4.85
CA GLY A 420 -8.09 -26.77 -4.33
C GLY A 420 -9.40 -26.27 -4.97
N MET A 421 -9.61 -26.49 -6.27
CA MET A 421 -10.85 -26.11 -6.95
C MET A 421 -12.04 -26.95 -6.46
N ALA A 422 -11.86 -28.26 -6.28
CA ALA A 422 -12.91 -29.14 -5.77
C ALA A 422 -13.28 -28.79 -4.32
N LEU A 423 -12.28 -28.44 -3.50
CA LEU A 423 -12.51 -27.95 -2.14
C LEU A 423 -13.32 -26.64 -2.16
N LEU A 424 -12.97 -25.69 -3.02
CA LEU A 424 -13.68 -24.42 -3.16
C LEU A 424 -15.12 -24.66 -3.63
N MET A 425 -15.35 -25.54 -4.59
CA MET A 425 -16.69 -25.87 -5.07
C MET A 425 -17.54 -26.53 -3.98
N LYS A 426 -16.96 -27.36 -3.12
CA LYS A 426 -17.68 -28.09 -2.06
C LYS A 426 -17.92 -27.24 -0.81
N ARG A 427 -16.94 -26.41 -0.42
CA ARG A 427 -16.91 -25.69 0.88
C ARG A 427 -16.82 -24.19 0.76
N GLY A 428 -16.71 -23.67 -0.44
CA GLY A 428 -16.74 -22.24 -0.68
C GLY A 428 -18.11 -21.65 -0.35
N VAL A 429 -18.11 -20.44 0.19
CA VAL A 429 -19.30 -19.63 0.41
C VAL A 429 -19.08 -18.25 -0.20
N LEU A 430 -20.10 -17.75 -0.89
CA LEU A 430 -20.15 -16.40 -1.44
C LEU A 430 -21.53 -15.83 -1.19
N LYS A 431 -21.58 -14.62 -0.67
CA LYS A 431 -22.77 -13.79 -0.65
C LYS A 431 -22.42 -12.45 -1.27
N ALA A 432 -23.20 -12.00 -2.21
CA ALA A 432 -23.02 -10.69 -2.79
C ALA A 432 -24.39 -10.02 -2.99
N SER A 433 -24.42 -8.71 -2.82
CA SER A 433 -25.60 -7.90 -3.11
C SER A 433 -25.22 -6.61 -3.79
N ALA A 434 -26.08 -6.14 -4.70
CA ALA A 434 -25.97 -4.85 -5.33
C ALA A 434 -27.34 -4.18 -5.37
N ARG A 435 -27.37 -2.87 -5.13
CA ARG A 435 -28.50 -1.96 -5.35
C ARG A 435 -27.97 -0.75 -6.06
N LEU A 436 -28.47 -0.48 -7.27
CA LEU A 436 -28.03 0.64 -8.08
C LEU A 436 -29.23 1.39 -8.65
N PRO A 437 -29.26 2.74 -8.62
CA PRO A 437 -30.26 3.52 -9.31
C PRO A 437 -30.27 3.21 -10.81
N MET A 438 -31.43 3.01 -11.40
CA MET A 438 -31.58 2.75 -12.83
C MET A 438 -30.92 3.83 -13.68
N GLN A 439 -31.06 5.09 -13.27
CA GLN A 439 -30.42 6.22 -13.94
C GLN A 439 -28.90 6.09 -14.07
N TRP A 440 -28.21 5.48 -13.06
CA TRP A 440 -26.76 5.28 -13.15
C TRP A 440 -26.39 4.23 -14.18
N LEU A 441 -27.20 3.17 -14.31
CA LEU A 441 -26.99 2.16 -15.35
C LEU A 441 -27.14 2.76 -16.74
N GLU A 442 -28.13 3.64 -16.92
CA GLU A 442 -28.35 4.38 -18.19
C GLU A 442 -27.17 5.33 -18.48
N GLN A 443 -26.66 6.05 -17.49
CA GLN A 443 -25.51 6.95 -17.64
C GLN A 443 -24.22 6.18 -17.97
N ILE A 444 -23.97 5.04 -17.31
CA ILE A 444 -22.82 4.17 -17.61
C ILE A 444 -22.93 3.64 -19.04
N ALA A 445 -24.13 3.22 -19.46
CA ALA A 445 -24.38 2.79 -20.82
C ALA A 445 -24.11 3.91 -21.83
N ALA A 446 -24.60 5.13 -21.58
CA ALA A 446 -24.38 6.27 -22.45
C ALA A 446 -22.89 6.58 -22.62
N THR A 447 -22.12 6.58 -21.51
CA THR A 447 -20.68 6.84 -21.53
C THR A 447 -19.90 5.72 -22.24
N GLY A 448 -20.28 4.47 -22.04
CA GLY A 448 -19.64 3.31 -22.66
C GLY A 448 -20.05 3.07 -24.11
N ALA A 449 -21.25 3.49 -24.52
CA ALA A 449 -21.70 3.38 -25.89
C ALA A 449 -20.84 4.21 -26.86
N GLU A 450 -20.36 5.37 -26.41
CA GLU A 450 -19.45 6.20 -27.20
C GLU A 450 -18.10 5.52 -27.47
N SER A 451 -17.68 4.55 -26.61
CA SER A 451 -16.48 3.75 -26.79
C SER A 451 -16.73 2.38 -27.43
N GLY A 452 -17.99 2.05 -27.76
CA GLY A 452 -18.38 0.73 -28.28
C GLY A 452 -18.28 -0.42 -27.28
N GLN A 453 -18.08 -0.12 -26.00
CA GLN A 453 -17.85 -1.13 -24.95
C GLN A 453 -19.12 -1.51 -24.18
N THR A 454 -20.16 -0.71 -24.25
CA THR A 454 -21.43 -0.97 -23.57
C THR A 454 -22.62 -0.82 -24.53
N PRO A 455 -23.75 -1.49 -24.26
CA PRO A 455 -24.99 -1.31 -25.02
C PRO A 455 -25.48 0.14 -24.99
N PRO A 456 -26.17 0.64 -26.04
CA PRO A 456 -26.81 1.95 -26.01
C PRO A 456 -27.77 2.09 -24.82
N PRO A 457 -28.02 3.32 -24.30
CA PRO A 457 -28.89 3.54 -23.14
C PRO A 457 -30.30 2.98 -23.33
N GLU A 458 -30.85 3.06 -24.57
CA GLU A 458 -32.17 2.53 -24.89
C GLU A 458 -32.22 0.99 -24.73
N MET A 459 -31.11 0.28 -24.95
CA MET A 459 -31.03 -1.15 -24.75
C MET A 459 -30.89 -1.52 -23.26
N MET A 460 -30.43 -0.60 -22.42
CA MET A 460 -30.21 -0.90 -20.98
C MET A 460 -31.52 -1.23 -20.27
N ALA A 461 -32.58 -0.45 -20.53
CA ALA A 461 -33.90 -0.73 -19.97
C ALA A 461 -34.41 -2.11 -20.41
N GLY A 462 -34.19 -2.48 -21.67
CA GLY A 462 -34.53 -3.80 -22.20
C GLY A 462 -33.72 -4.93 -21.56
N LEU A 463 -32.41 -4.72 -21.35
CA LEU A 463 -31.54 -5.70 -20.67
C LEU A 463 -31.96 -5.91 -19.21
N VAL A 464 -32.31 -4.83 -18.51
CA VAL A 464 -32.80 -4.91 -17.14
C VAL A 464 -34.14 -5.66 -17.12
N ALA A 465 -35.08 -5.36 -18.02
CA ALA A 465 -36.37 -6.08 -18.12
C ALA A 465 -36.16 -7.57 -18.44
N GLN A 466 -35.29 -7.90 -19.37
CA GLN A 466 -34.92 -9.29 -19.66
C GLN A 466 -34.26 -9.98 -18.45
N GLY A 467 -33.38 -9.26 -17.72
CA GLY A 467 -32.76 -9.75 -16.50
C GLY A 467 -33.79 -9.99 -15.39
N GLU A 468 -34.83 -9.14 -15.31
CA GLU A 468 -35.94 -9.28 -14.37
C GLU A 468 -36.81 -10.49 -14.70
N GLU A 469 -37.18 -10.67 -15.98
CA GLU A 469 -37.90 -11.83 -16.48
C GLU A 469 -37.17 -13.16 -16.16
N LYS A 470 -35.85 -13.18 -16.37
CA LYS A 470 -34.99 -14.32 -16.03
C LYS A 470 -34.69 -14.46 -14.53
N GLY A 471 -35.08 -13.48 -13.70
CA GLY A 471 -34.82 -13.45 -12.27
C GLY A 471 -33.39 -13.07 -11.90
N PHE A 472 -32.59 -12.53 -12.82
CA PHE A 472 -31.22 -12.11 -12.57
C PHE A 472 -31.14 -10.81 -11.76
N VAL A 473 -32.11 -9.93 -11.95
CA VAL A 473 -32.24 -8.69 -11.19
C VAL A 473 -33.69 -8.55 -10.72
N LYS A 474 -33.91 -7.63 -9.79
CA LYS A 474 -35.25 -7.18 -9.39
C LYS A 474 -35.29 -5.67 -9.45
N ARG A 475 -36.43 -5.13 -9.88
CA ARG A 475 -36.69 -3.69 -9.81
C ARG A 475 -37.41 -3.38 -8.50
N GLU A 476 -36.86 -2.45 -7.72
CA GLU A 476 -37.44 -1.95 -6.47
C GLU A 476 -37.56 -0.42 -6.57
N GLY A 477 -38.72 0.06 -7.06
CA GLY A 477 -38.92 1.46 -7.41
C GLY A 477 -37.97 1.88 -8.53
N ASP A 478 -37.14 2.91 -8.29
CA ASP A 478 -36.13 3.41 -9.22
C ASP A 478 -34.81 2.65 -9.19
N ASP A 479 -34.68 1.67 -8.28
CA ASP A 479 -33.46 0.90 -8.11
C ASP A 479 -33.55 -0.47 -8.79
N VAL A 480 -32.39 -0.97 -9.23
CA VAL A 480 -32.16 -2.34 -9.68
C VAL A 480 -31.35 -3.06 -8.61
N THR A 481 -31.85 -4.19 -8.14
CA THR A 481 -31.21 -5.01 -7.11
C THR A 481 -30.84 -6.39 -7.63
N ALA A 482 -29.74 -6.94 -7.14
CA ALA A 482 -29.31 -8.32 -7.38
C ALA A 482 -28.70 -8.92 -6.12
N GLN A 483 -28.96 -10.21 -5.88
CA GLN A 483 -28.36 -10.97 -4.77
C GLN A 483 -27.86 -12.29 -5.30
N ILE A 484 -26.60 -12.61 -4.97
CA ILE A 484 -25.95 -13.87 -5.31
C ILE A 484 -25.61 -14.59 -4.02
N GLU A 485 -25.95 -15.85 -3.93
CA GLU A 485 -25.55 -16.75 -2.85
C GLU A 485 -24.98 -18.03 -3.44
N TYR A 486 -23.78 -18.41 -3.01
CA TYR A 486 -23.18 -19.70 -3.30
C TYR A 486 -22.84 -20.40 -1.99
N ALA A 487 -23.30 -21.61 -1.82
CA ALA A 487 -22.98 -22.47 -0.70
C ALA A 487 -23.20 -23.92 -1.08
N GLU A 488 -22.37 -24.83 -0.57
CA GLU A 488 -22.50 -26.29 -0.74
C GLU A 488 -22.70 -26.70 -2.21
N GLY A 489 -21.97 -26.06 -3.13
CA GLY A 489 -22.04 -26.34 -4.57
C GLY A 489 -23.31 -25.76 -5.26
N SER A 490 -24.20 -25.10 -4.53
CA SER A 490 -25.42 -24.52 -5.06
C SER A 490 -25.31 -23.00 -5.22
N LEU A 491 -25.62 -22.52 -6.41
CA LEU A 491 -25.68 -21.10 -6.73
C LEU A 491 -27.15 -20.65 -6.75
N LYS A 492 -27.46 -19.61 -5.97
CA LYS A 492 -28.76 -18.95 -5.98
C LYS A 492 -28.62 -17.51 -6.45
N LEU A 493 -29.58 -17.07 -7.25
CA LEU A 493 -29.71 -15.71 -7.69
C LEU A 493 -31.07 -15.16 -7.27
N ASN A 494 -31.08 -14.09 -6.49
CA ASN A 494 -32.29 -13.53 -5.88
C ASN A 494 -33.15 -14.59 -5.14
N GLY A 495 -32.48 -15.53 -4.46
CA GLY A 495 -33.12 -16.63 -3.73
C GLY A 495 -33.57 -17.81 -4.58
N LYS A 496 -33.49 -17.73 -5.92
CA LYS A 496 -33.85 -18.83 -6.82
C LYS A 496 -32.59 -19.63 -7.20
N PRO A 497 -32.60 -20.98 -7.09
CA PRO A 497 -31.47 -21.78 -7.55
C PRO A 497 -31.27 -21.59 -9.06
N LEU A 498 -30.04 -21.32 -9.43
CA LEU A 498 -29.63 -21.47 -10.82
C LEU A 498 -29.30 -22.96 -11.02
N GLY A 499 -29.93 -23.58 -12.02
CA GLY A 499 -29.67 -24.98 -12.34
C GLY A 499 -28.16 -25.27 -12.44
N ALA A 500 -27.77 -26.47 -12.06
CA ALA A 500 -26.37 -26.86 -12.13
C ALA A 500 -25.81 -26.61 -13.55
N PRO A 501 -24.58 -26.07 -13.69
CA PRO A 501 -23.98 -25.89 -14.99
C PRO A 501 -23.88 -27.25 -15.68
N GLY A 502 -24.74 -27.52 -16.66
CA GLY A 502 -24.78 -28.78 -17.43
C GLY A 502 -26.15 -29.48 -17.51
N GLN A 503 -27.27 -28.93 -16.99
CA GLN A 503 -28.63 -29.40 -17.29
C GLN A 503 -29.38 -28.43 -18.16
#